data_ecf9194c567e7a4cc7ffa19803544c9a
#
_entry.id   ecf9194c567e7a4cc7ffa19803544c9a
#
_cell.length_a   1.000
_cell.length_b   1.000
_cell.length_c   1.000
_cell.angle_alpha   90.00
_cell.angle_beta   90.00
_cell.angle_gamma   90.00
#
_symmetry.space_group_name_H-M   'P 1'
#
loop_
_entity.id
_entity.type
_entity.pdbx_description
1 polymer ?
#
loop_
_entity_poly.entity_id
_entity_poly.type
_entity_poly.pdbx_seq_one_letter_code
_entity_poly.pdbx_strand_id
1 'polypeptide(L)'
;DLDLSLEILRGLKERYELHHGVTITDEAIQVANRLADRYISDRCLPDKAIDLIDEAAAQLKIEVTSKPQVVEESEAELRRVELALLAAEQAPEEERIQLQRTRLDVSSRLEDLRRRWQEERAQLEELGLLLQQDEDLRHAIAEAEREGDLEEAARLQYDQLRTVQQRREELEASQAEAQAAGTALLREQVEAGDIADLVARWTGIPVQ
;
A
#
# COMPACT_ATOMS: atom_id res chain seq x y z
N ASP A 1 -25.05 17.17 -2.43
CA ASP A 1 -24.93 17.27 -0.97
C ASP A 1 -23.68 16.50 -0.52
N LEU A 2 -22.72 17.22 0.08
CA LEU A 2 -21.41 16.70 0.48
C LEU A 2 -21.54 15.56 1.52
N ASP A 3 -22.49 15.67 2.43
CA ASP A 3 -22.68 14.69 3.50
C ASP A 3 -23.21 13.36 2.95
N LEU A 4 -24.18 13.41 2.05
CA LEU A 4 -24.73 12.23 1.39
C LEU A 4 -23.65 11.56 0.51
N SER A 5 -22.85 12.35 -0.19
CA SER A 5 -21.71 11.84 -0.98
C SER A 5 -20.70 11.12 -0.10
N LEU A 6 -20.38 11.66 1.07
CA LEU A 6 -19.44 11.06 2.02
C LEU A 6 -19.96 9.71 2.55
N GLU A 7 -21.25 9.61 2.85
CA GLU A 7 -21.85 8.32 3.27
C GLU A 7 -21.77 7.26 2.17
N ILE A 8 -22.05 7.64 0.93
CA ILE A 8 -21.91 6.74 -0.24
C ILE A 8 -20.46 6.28 -0.39
N LEU A 9 -19.49 7.19 -0.31
CA LEU A 9 -18.08 6.86 -0.42
C LEU A 9 -17.62 5.90 0.68
N ARG A 10 -18.06 6.11 1.92
CA ARG A 10 -17.80 5.18 3.03
C ARG A 10 -18.39 3.81 2.80
N GLY A 11 -19.60 3.75 2.25
CA GLY A 11 -20.25 2.48 1.88
C GLY A 11 -19.54 1.72 0.75
N LEU A 12 -18.80 2.42 -0.12
CA LEU A 12 -18.04 1.83 -1.22
C LEU A 12 -16.60 1.51 -0.85
N LYS A 13 -16.09 2.01 0.28
CA LYS A 13 -14.70 1.87 0.72
C LYS A 13 -14.21 0.42 0.66
N GLU A 14 -14.88 -0.49 1.36
CA GLU A 14 -14.50 -1.90 1.45
C GLU A 14 -14.42 -2.55 0.06
N ARG A 15 -15.30 -2.18 -0.85
CA ARG A 15 -15.32 -2.68 -2.23
C ARG A 15 -14.10 -2.24 -3.03
N TYR A 16 -13.65 -0.98 -2.87
CA TYR A 16 -12.44 -0.49 -3.52
C TYR A 16 -11.17 -1.07 -2.91
N GLU A 17 -11.14 -1.18 -1.58
CA GLU A 17 -10.04 -1.85 -0.86
C GLU A 17 -9.88 -3.30 -1.34
N LEU A 18 -10.98 -4.03 -1.50
CA LEU A 18 -10.98 -5.40 -2.01
C LEU A 18 -10.51 -5.47 -3.47
N HIS A 19 -11.01 -4.55 -4.32
CA HIS A 19 -10.69 -4.56 -5.75
C HIS A 19 -9.21 -4.27 -6.02
N HIS A 20 -8.63 -3.32 -5.31
CA HIS A 20 -7.24 -2.92 -5.51
C HIS A 20 -6.26 -3.64 -4.56
N GLY A 21 -6.74 -4.28 -3.49
CA GLY A 21 -5.91 -4.94 -2.49
C GLY A 21 -5.07 -3.95 -1.68
N VAL A 22 -5.61 -2.76 -1.42
CA VAL A 22 -5.02 -1.69 -0.60
C VAL A 22 -6.05 -1.20 0.40
N THR A 23 -5.62 -0.53 1.47
CA THR A 23 -6.52 0.10 2.42
C THR A 23 -6.68 1.60 2.11
N ILE A 24 -7.80 2.19 2.52
CA ILE A 24 -8.12 3.60 2.28
C ILE A 24 -8.48 4.24 3.61
N THR A 25 -7.77 5.29 4.00
CA THR A 25 -8.07 6.00 5.25
C THR A 25 -9.38 6.79 5.15
N ASP A 26 -10.10 6.95 6.26
CA ASP A 26 -11.32 7.78 6.28
C ASP A 26 -11.00 9.24 5.95
N GLU A 27 -9.81 9.71 6.35
CA GLU A 27 -9.33 11.04 6.00
C GLU A 27 -9.15 11.22 4.48
N ALA A 28 -8.62 10.22 3.78
CA ALA A 28 -8.52 10.23 2.32
C ALA A 28 -9.90 10.35 1.65
N ILE A 29 -10.89 9.63 2.16
CA ILE A 29 -12.28 9.70 1.67
C ILE A 29 -12.88 11.10 1.89
N GLN A 30 -12.69 11.68 3.06
CA GLN A 30 -13.16 13.04 3.36
C GLN A 30 -12.48 14.08 2.46
N VAL A 31 -11.16 13.97 2.27
CA VAL A 31 -10.40 14.86 1.40
C VAL A 31 -10.82 14.68 -0.05
N ALA A 32 -11.01 13.46 -0.54
CA ALA A 32 -11.48 13.19 -1.89
C ALA A 32 -12.84 13.85 -2.16
N ASN A 33 -13.79 13.71 -1.22
CA ASN A 33 -15.11 14.33 -1.33
C ASN A 33 -15.03 15.85 -1.39
N ARG A 34 -14.24 16.46 -0.51
CA ARG A 34 -14.07 17.93 -0.43
C ARG A 34 -13.31 18.50 -1.63
N LEU A 35 -12.20 17.88 -2.02
CA LEU A 35 -11.39 18.37 -3.14
C LEU A 35 -12.08 18.15 -4.49
N ALA A 36 -12.79 17.03 -4.66
CA ALA A 36 -13.61 16.80 -5.84
C ALA A 36 -14.65 17.90 -6.01
N ASP A 37 -15.37 18.25 -4.94
CA ASP A 37 -16.37 19.32 -4.99
C ASP A 37 -15.78 20.66 -5.40
N ARG A 38 -14.61 20.98 -4.86
CA ARG A 38 -13.98 22.30 -5.02
C ARG A 38 -13.24 22.49 -6.34
N TYR A 39 -12.56 21.45 -6.83
CA TYR A 39 -11.59 21.56 -7.93
C TYR A 39 -11.98 20.83 -9.21
N ILE A 40 -12.90 19.88 -9.15
CA ILE A 40 -13.34 19.10 -10.31
C ILE A 40 -14.76 19.53 -10.70
N SER A 41 -14.89 20.25 -11.84
CA SER A 41 -16.17 20.79 -12.30
C SER A 41 -16.88 19.93 -13.34
N ASP A 42 -16.18 18.97 -13.96
CA ASP A 42 -16.66 18.25 -15.14
C ASP A 42 -17.68 17.14 -14.84
N ARG A 43 -17.83 16.76 -13.58
CA ARG A 43 -18.76 15.71 -13.12
C ARG A 43 -19.46 16.11 -11.83
N CYS A 44 -20.51 15.37 -11.49
CA CYS A 44 -21.23 15.55 -10.22
C CYS A 44 -20.66 14.65 -9.11
N LEU A 45 -20.88 15.05 -7.83
CA LEU A 45 -20.71 14.16 -6.70
C LEU A 45 -21.84 13.08 -6.69
N PRO A 46 -21.56 11.82 -6.30
CA PRO A 46 -20.29 11.31 -5.75
C PRO A 46 -19.26 10.87 -6.80
N ASP A 47 -19.64 10.76 -8.09
CA ASP A 47 -18.85 10.10 -9.13
C ASP A 47 -17.41 10.63 -9.22
N LYS A 48 -17.23 11.95 -9.19
CA LYS A 48 -15.88 12.57 -9.26
C LYS A 48 -15.00 12.25 -8.04
N ALA A 49 -15.56 12.05 -6.88
CA ALA A 49 -14.83 11.64 -5.69
C ALA A 49 -14.52 10.13 -5.71
N ILE A 50 -15.41 9.33 -6.28
CA ILE A 50 -15.19 7.91 -6.54
C ILE A 50 -14.01 7.73 -7.49
N ASP A 51 -13.97 8.46 -8.60
CA ASP A 51 -12.87 8.40 -9.57
C ASP A 51 -11.51 8.75 -8.92
N LEU A 52 -11.48 9.73 -8.00
CA LEU A 52 -10.26 10.08 -7.26
C LEU A 52 -9.78 8.94 -6.36
N ILE A 53 -10.68 8.30 -5.64
CA ILE A 53 -10.34 7.18 -4.74
C ILE A 53 -9.87 5.98 -5.55
N ASP A 54 -10.57 5.65 -6.63
CA ASP A 54 -10.23 4.53 -7.51
C ASP A 54 -8.84 4.71 -8.14
N GLU A 55 -8.56 5.89 -8.68
CA GLU A 55 -7.26 6.21 -9.28
C GLU A 55 -6.13 6.24 -8.25
N ALA A 56 -6.37 6.81 -7.05
CA ALA A 56 -5.38 6.81 -5.98
C ALA A 56 -5.05 5.39 -5.50
N ALA A 57 -6.06 4.54 -5.35
CA ALA A 57 -5.88 3.14 -5.00
C ALA A 57 -5.13 2.35 -6.08
N ALA A 58 -5.44 2.60 -7.35
CA ALA A 58 -4.73 1.99 -8.48
C ALA A 58 -3.26 2.42 -8.54
N GLN A 59 -2.95 3.69 -8.29
CA GLN A 59 -1.57 4.19 -8.24
C GLN A 59 -0.80 3.58 -7.08
N LEU A 60 -1.38 3.51 -5.89
CA LEU A 60 -0.75 2.85 -4.74
C LEU A 60 -0.47 1.37 -5.04
N LYS A 61 -1.38 0.67 -5.71
CA LYS A 61 -1.16 -0.71 -6.14
C LYS A 61 0.06 -0.85 -7.06
N ILE A 62 0.24 0.09 -7.97
CA ILE A 62 1.42 0.14 -8.85
C ILE A 62 2.69 0.39 -8.03
N GLU A 63 2.67 1.32 -7.07
CA GLU A 63 3.80 1.60 -6.18
C GLU A 63 4.21 0.35 -5.39
N VAL A 64 3.25 -0.36 -4.79
CA VAL A 64 3.49 -1.60 -4.02
C VAL A 64 4.11 -2.70 -4.87
N THR A 65 3.76 -2.79 -6.15
CA THR A 65 4.32 -3.78 -7.07
C THR A 65 5.64 -3.36 -7.69
N SER A 66 5.99 -2.08 -7.61
CA SER A 66 7.21 -1.51 -8.16
C SER A 66 8.38 -1.67 -7.19
N LYS A 67 9.60 -1.60 -7.73
CA LYS A 67 10.81 -1.62 -6.91
C LYS A 67 10.94 -0.30 -6.14
N PRO A 68 11.19 -0.33 -4.81
CA PRO A 68 11.41 0.89 -4.04
C PRO A 68 12.65 1.66 -4.52
N GLN A 69 12.56 2.99 -4.51
CA GLN A 69 13.65 3.87 -4.95
C GLN A 69 14.96 3.61 -4.19
N VAL A 70 14.90 3.37 -2.88
CA VAL A 70 16.09 3.08 -2.05
C VAL A 70 16.83 1.80 -2.50
N VAL A 71 16.10 0.81 -3.04
CA VAL A 71 16.69 -0.40 -3.61
C VAL A 71 17.37 -0.08 -4.93
N GLU A 72 16.73 0.69 -5.80
CA GLU A 72 17.31 1.11 -7.09
C GLU A 72 18.56 1.96 -6.91
N GLU A 73 18.56 2.90 -5.95
CA GLU A 73 19.70 3.73 -5.60
C GLU A 73 20.88 2.90 -5.09
N SER A 74 20.61 1.93 -4.20
CA SER A 74 21.64 1.02 -3.69
C SER A 74 22.19 0.09 -4.76
N GLU A 75 21.40 -0.36 -5.70
CA GLU A 75 21.84 -1.12 -6.88
C GLU A 75 22.72 -0.26 -7.80
N ALA A 76 22.37 1.00 -8.00
CA ALA A 76 23.15 1.94 -8.80
C ALA A 76 24.49 2.26 -8.10
N GLU A 77 24.50 2.38 -6.77
CA GLU A 77 25.72 2.58 -5.97
C GLU A 77 26.64 1.37 -6.09
N LEU A 78 26.10 0.15 -5.95
CA LEU A 78 26.89 -1.08 -6.11
C LEU A 78 27.53 -1.15 -7.49
N ARG A 79 26.78 -0.90 -8.56
CA ARG A 79 27.32 -0.87 -9.93
C ARG A 79 28.45 0.15 -10.09
N ARG A 80 28.32 1.35 -9.49
CA ARG A 80 29.38 2.37 -9.52
C ARG A 80 30.66 1.91 -8.84
N VAL A 81 30.54 1.28 -7.67
CA VAL A 81 31.69 0.76 -6.93
C VAL A 81 32.34 -0.39 -7.67
N GLU A 82 31.58 -1.28 -8.28
CA GLU A 82 32.10 -2.39 -9.09
C GLU A 82 32.85 -1.88 -10.34
N LEU A 83 32.32 -0.87 -11.01
CA LEU A 83 33.03 -0.22 -12.14
C LEU A 83 34.30 0.47 -11.66
N ALA A 84 34.32 1.12 -10.50
CA ALA A 84 35.50 1.72 -9.92
C ALA A 84 36.56 0.67 -9.59
N LEU A 85 36.16 -0.49 -9.07
CA LEU A 85 37.08 -1.62 -8.82
C LEU A 85 37.72 -2.16 -10.10
N LEU A 86 36.96 -2.27 -11.18
CA LEU A 86 37.50 -2.68 -12.49
C LEU A 86 38.48 -1.65 -13.03
N ALA A 87 38.20 -0.37 -12.88
CA ALA A 87 39.10 0.71 -13.30
C ALA A 87 40.36 0.80 -12.44
N ALA A 88 40.32 0.35 -11.19
CA ALA A 88 41.41 0.42 -10.21
C ALA A 88 42.35 -0.80 -10.24
N GLU A 89 42.35 -1.60 -11.30
CA GLU A 89 43.26 -2.79 -11.37
C GLU A 89 44.72 -2.46 -11.18
N GLN A 90 45.18 -1.26 -11.59
CA GLN A 90 46.53 -0.77 -11.45
C GLN A 90 46.72 0.30 -10.37
N ALA A 91 45.64 0.57 -9.59
CA ALA A 91 45.67 1.54 -8.49
C ALA A 91 46.49 1.00 -7.28
N PRO A 92 46.93 1.89 -6.37
CA PRO A 92 47.54 1.49 -5.12
C PRO A 92 46.66 0.50 -4.33
N GLU A 93 47.34 -0.42 -3.62
CA GLU A 93 46.64 -1.50 -2.91
C GLU A 93 45.68 -0.96 -1.85
N GLU A 94 46.01 0.14 -1.18
CA GLU A 94 45.17 0.81 -0.20
C GLU A 94 43.83 1.27 -0.81
N GLU A 95 43.87 1.85 -1.99
CA GLU A 95 42.66 2.29 -2.71
C GLU A 95 41.79 1.11 -3.11
N ARG A 96 42.40 0.02 -3.60
CA ARG A 96 41.69 -1.21 -3.93
C ARG A 96 41.01 -1.85 -2.72
N ILE A 97 41.71 -1.91 -1.58
CA ILE A 97 41.16 -2.42 -0.32
C ILE A 97 39.97 -1.57 0.14
N GLN A 98 40.08 -0.26 0.03
CA GLN A 98 38.97 0.63 0.41
C GLN A 98 37.75 0.43 -0.49
N LEU A 99 37.93 0.34 -1.79
CA LEU A 99 36.83 0.04 -2.73
C LEU A 99 36.20 -1.33 -2.47
N GLN A 100 37.00 -2.35 -2.14
CA GLN A 100 36.47 -3.67 -1.77
C GLN A 100 35.62 -3.63 -0.50
N ARG A 101 36.04 -2.88 0.52
CA ARG A 101 35.26 -2.67 1.75
C ARG A 101 33.92 -1.97 1.43
N THR A 102 33.99 -0.88 0.67
CA THR A 102 32.78 -0.16 0.23
C THR A 102 31.82 -1.08 -0.54
N ARG A 103 32.35 -1.92 -1.43
CA ARG A 103 31.53 -2.91 -2.14
C ARG A 103 30.83 -3.88 -1.21
N LEU A 104 31.53 -4.40 -0.20
CA LEU A 104 30.95 -5.32 0.77
C LEU A 104 29.87 -4.63 1.60
N ASP A 105 30.08 -3.41 2.05
CA ASP A 105 29.13 -2.64 2.83
C ASP A 105 27.85 -2.33 2.01
N VAL A 106 28.02 -1.88 0.77
CA VAL A 106 26.89 -1.60 -0.13
C VAL A 106 26.14 -2.88 -0.49
N SER A 107 26.86 -3.98 -0.76
CA SER A 107 26.24 -5.28 -1.07
C SER A 107 25.42 -5.80 0.11
N SER A 108 25.96 -5.75 1.33
CA SER A 108 25.25 -6.17 2.54
C SER A 108 23.99 -5.32 2.78
N ARG A 109 24.10 -4.00 2.64
CA ARG A 109 22.94 -3.10 2.75
C ARG A 109 21.89 -3.39 1.70
N LEU A 110 22.29 -3.66 0.47
CA LEU A 110 21.36 -4.01 -0.61
C LEU A 110 20.63 -5.34 -0.35
N GLU A 111 21.35 -6.36 0.15
CA GLU A 111 20.74 -7.63 0.54
C GLU A 111 19.67 -7.44 1.64
N ASP A 112 19.98 -6.65 2.66
CA ASP A 112 19.04 -6.33 3.72
C ASP A 112 17.81 -5.57 3.21
N LEU A 113 18.00 -4.59 2.32
CA LEU A 113 16.88 -3.85 1.69
C LEU A 113 16.01 -4.76 0.83
N ARG A 114 16.61 -5.65 0.05
CA ARG A 114 15.87 -6.62 -0.78
C ARG A 114 15.07 -7.60 0.06
N ARG A 115 15.67 -8.11 1.14
CA ARG A 115 14.99 -9.01 2.07
C ARG A 115 13.78 -8.32 2.70
N ARG A 116 13.96 -7.11 3.24
CA ARG A 116 12.87 -6.32 3.83
C ARG A 116 11.76 -6.02 2.82
N TRP A 117 12.13 -5.62 1.61
CA TRP A 117 11.15 -5.39 0.55
C TRP A 117 10.32 -6.65 0.23
N GLN A 118 10.96 -7.82 0.15
CA GLN A 118 10.27 -9.08 -0.09
C GLN A 118 9.34 -9.45 1.08
N GLU A 119 9.78 -9.24 2.33
CA GLU A 119 8.98 -9.48 3.53
C GLU A 119 7.75 -8.57 3.58
N GLU A 120 7.94 -7.26 3.36
CA GLU A 120 6.83 -6.30 3.34
C GLU A 120 5.85 -6.58 2.20
N ARG A 121 6.36 -6.92 1.02
CA ARG A 121 5.51 -7.30 -0.11
C ARG A 121 4.69 -8.55 0.17
N ALA A 122 5.28 -9.57 0.77
CA ALA A 122 4.58 -10.79 1.15
C ALA A 122 3.48 -10.51 2.19
N GLN A 123 3.73 -9.62 3.16
CA GLN A 123 2.72 -9.19 4.13
C GLN A 123 1.54 -8.46 3.46
N LEU A 124 1.80 -7.60 2.48
CA LEU A 124 0.75 -6.90 1.72
C LEU A 124 -0.06 -7.85 0.84
N GLU A 125 0.59 -8.85 0.21
CA GLU A 125 -0.11 -9.91 -0.52
C GLU A 125 -0.98 -10.76 0.40
N GLU A 126 -0.48 -11.12 1.61
CA GLU A 126 -1.26 -11.82 2.64
C GLU A 126 -2.47 -10.98 3.09
N LEU A 127 -2.29 -9.68 3.32
CA LEU A 127 -3.38 -8.78 3.70
C LEU A 127 -4.48 -8.74 2.63
N GLY A 128 -4.10 -8.64 1.35
CA GLY A 128 -5.05 -8.71 0.23
C GLY A 128 -5.86 -10.00 0.20
N LEU A 129 -5.22 -11.14 0.48
CA LEU A 129 -5.90 -12.44 0.57
C LEU A 129 -6.85 -12.51 1.77
N LEU A 130 -6.45 -11.95 2.93
CA LEU A 130 -7.29 -11.92 4.12
C LEU A 130 -8.52 -11.04 3.94
N LEU A 131 -8.41 -9.92 3.24
CA LEU A 131 -9.54 -9.08 2.85
C LEU A 131 -10.55 -9.84 1.99
N GLN A 132 -10.06 -10.60 1.00
CA GLN A 132 -10.91 -11.45 0.18
C GLN A 132 -11.60 -12.56 0.99
N GLN A 133 -10.86 -13.21 1.88
CA GLN A 133 -11.40 -14.25 2.75
C GLN A 133 -12.45 -13.71 3.74
N ASP A 134 -12.25 -12.51 4.30
CA ASP A 134 -13.24 -11.85 5.16
C ASP A 134 -14.56 -11.65 4.42
N GLU A 135 -14.51 -11.15 3.18
CA GLU A 135 -15.70 -10.92 2.36
C GLU A 135 -16.41 -12.24 1.99
N ASP A 136 -15.64 -13.25 1.54
CA ASP A 136 -16.18 -14.55 1.18
C ASP A 136 -16.87 -15.24 2.38
N LEU A 137 -16.27 -15.13 3.58
CA LEU A 137 -16.84 -15.65 4.82
C LEU A 137 -18.12 -14.91 5.23
N ARG A 138 -18.17 -13.59 5.10
CA ARG A 138 -19.38 -12.80 5.35
C ARG A 138 -20.51 -13.20 4.42
N HIS A 139 -20.22 -13.42 3.15
CA HIS A 139 -21.18 -13.95 2.18
C HIS A 139 -21.70 -15.34 2.57
N ALA A 140 -20.80 -16.25 2.92
CA ALA A 140 -21.16 -17.61 3.33
C ALA A 140 -22.00 -17.62 4.62
N ILE A 141 -21.68 -16.76 5.59
CA ILE A 141 -22.47 -16.59 6.82
C ILE A 141 -23.90 -16.11 6.49
N ALA A 142 -24.01 -15.07 5.66
CA ALA A 142 -25.31 -14.53 5.26
C ALA A 142 -26.15 -15.53 4.46
N GLU A 143 -25.53 -16.42 3.71
CA GLU A 143 -26.22 -17.51 3.00
C GLU A 143 -26.70 -18.60 3.94
N ALA A 144 -25.84 -19.05 4.87
CA ALA A 144 -26.23 -20.02 5.91
C ALA A 144 -27.38 -19.50 6.79
N GLU A 145 -27.35 -18.22 7.16
CA GLU A 145 -28.46 -17.59 7.92
C GLU A 145 -29.76 -17.59 7.11
N ARG A 146 -29.71 -17.31 5.80
CA ARG A 146 -30.91 -17.32 4.93
C ARG A 146 -31.49 -18.73 4.75
N GLU A 147 -30.63 -19.75 4.73
CA GLU A 147 -31.03 -21.15 4.67
C GLU A 147 -31.52 -21.70 6.02
N GLY A 148 -31.32 -20.94 7.11
CA GLY A 148 -31.70 -21.32 8.45
C GLY A 148 -30.70 -22.25 9.14
N ASP A 149 -29.52 -22.43 8.55
CA ASP A 149 -28.40 -23.20 9.14
C ASP A 149 -27.60 -22.32 10.11
N LEU A 150 -28.18 -22.10 11.29
CA LEU A 150 -27.57 -21.26 12.31
C LEU A 150 -26.32 -21.88 12.93
N GLU A 151 -26.17 -23.21 12.87
CA GLU A 151 -24.99 -23.90 13.38
C GLU A 151 -23.77 -23.63 12.48
N GLU A 152 -23.95 -23.75 11.16
CA GLU A 152 -22.91 -23.45 10.18
C GLU A 152 -22.58 -21.95 10.20
N ALA A 153 -23.57 -21.06 10.25
CA ALA A 153 -23.35 -19.62 10.35
C ALA A 153 -22.50 -19.27 11.59
N ALA A 154 -22.82 -19.84 12.74
CA ALA A 154 -22.07 -19.63 13.97
C ALA A 154 -20.63 -20.16 13.87
N ARG A 155 -20.44 -21.34 13.28
CA ARG A 155 -19.11 -21.94 13.05
C ARG A 155 -18.25 -21.03 12.18
N LEU A 156 -18.77 -20.57 11.04
CA LEU A 156 -18.07 -19.68 10.14
C LEU A 156 -17.71 -18.35 10.80
N GLN A 157 -18.63 -17.80 11.58
CA GLN A 157 -18.43 -16.51 12.25
C GLN A 157 -17.39 -16.59 13.38
N TYR A 158 -17.48 -17.58 14.24
CA TYR A 158 -16.65 -17.63 15.46
C TYR A 158 -15.32 -18.32 15.25
N ASP A 159 -15.21 -19.29 14.34
CA ASP A 159 -13.96 -20.03 14.13
C ASP A 159 -13.15 -19.41 12.97
N GLN A 160 -13.78 -19.17 11.83
CA GLN A 160 -13.05 -18.78 10.63
C GLN A 160 -12.94 -17.25 10.49
N LEU A 161 -14.05 -16.52 10.51
CA LEU A 161 -14.04 -15.07 10.33
C LEU A 161 -13.23 -14.38 11.40
N ARG A 162 -13.38 -14.79 12.65
CA ARG A 162 -12.61 -14.23 13.76
C ARG A 162 -11.10 -14.44 13.59
N THR A 163 -10.67 -15.62 13.13
CA THR A 163 -9.26 -15.91 12.89
C THR A 163 -8.68 -15.04 11.78
N VAL A 164 -9.43 -14.86 10.68
CA VAL A 164 -9.05 -13.99 9.57
C VAL A 164 -8.93 -12.53 10.03
N GLN A 165 -9.91 -12.05 10.78
CA GLN A 165 -9.90 -10.67 11.30
C GLN A 165 -8.74 -10.44 12.26
N GLN A 166 -8.47 -11.37 13.17
CA GLN A 166 -7.34 -11.25 14.09
C GLN A 166 -6.02 -11.19 13.33
N ARG A 167 -5.83 -12.04 12.35
CA ARG A 167 -4.60 -12.04 11.53
C ARG A 167 -4.43 -10.75 10.74
N ARG A 168 -5.53 -10.21 10.20
CA ARG A 168 -5.55 -8.92 9.53
C ARG A 168 -5.13 -7.79 10.46
N GLU A 169 -5.71 -7.72 11.65
CA GLU A 169 -5.36 -6.71 12.67
C GLU A 169 -3.88 -6.76 13.05
N GLU A 170 -3.30 -7.96 13.19
CA GLU A 170 -1.87 -8.14 13.48
C GLU A 170 -0.98 -7.56 12.36
N LEU A 171 -1.32 -7.82 11.09
CA LEU A 171 -0.57 -7.30 9.95
C LEU A 171 -0.72 -5.77 9.82
N GLU A 172 -1.93 -5.25 9.95
CA GLU A 172 -2.20 -3.81 9.91
C GLU A 172 -1.44 -3.07 11.04
N ALA A 173 -1.42 -3.64 12.25
CA ALA A 173 -0.66 -3.07 13.37
C ALA A 173 0.86 -3.08 13.11
N SER A 174 1.39 -4.18 12.59
CA SER A 174 2.81 -4.29 12.22
C SER A 174 3.22 -3.26 11.17
N GLN A 175 2.37 -3.06 10.16
CA GLN A 175 2.58 -2.06 9.12
C GLN A 175 2.53 -0.63 9.68
N ALA A 176 1.55 -0.33 10.52
CA ALA A 176 1.42 0.98 11.14
C ALA A 176 2.65 1.31 12.02
N GLU A 177 3.18 0.33 12.76
CA GLU A 177 4.41 0.49 13.54
C GLU A 177 5.62 0.78 12.64
N ALA A 178 5.78 0.04 11.54
CA ALA A 178 6.87 0.25 10.59
C ALA A 178 6.79 1.64 9.92
N GLN A 179 5.60 2.11 9.58
CA GLN A 179 5.38 3.45 9.04
C GLN A 179 5.68 4.53 10.07
N ALA A 180 5.19 4.40 11.30
CA ALA A 180 5.44 5.34 12.38
C ALA A 180 6.94 5.45 12.73
N ALA A 181 7.68 4.34 12.63
CA ALA A 181 9.13 4.30 12.80
C ALA A 181 9.92 4.83 11.59
N GLY A 182 9.26 5.12 10.47
CA GLY A 182 9.91 5.52 9.22
C GLY A 182 10.77 4.43 8.57
N THR A 183 10.51 3.17 8.90
CA THR A 183 11.28 2.01 8.41
C THR A 183 10.59 1.27 7.27
N ALA A 184 9.32 1.53 7.02
CA ALA A 184 8.56 0.91 5.95
C ALA A 184 9.11 1.31 4.57
N LEU A 185 9.28 0.32 3.69
CA LEU A 185 9.67 0.51 2.29
C LEU A 185 8.45 0.65 1.38
N LEU A 186 7.34 0.03 1.76
CA LEU A 186 6.07 0.03 1.04
C LEU A 186 4.98 0.66 1.90
N ARG A 187 3.99 1.27 1.22
CA ARG A 187 2.77 1.78 1.85
C ARG A 187 1.60 0.90 1.44
N GLU A 188 0.67 0.69 2.35
CA GLU A 188 -0.55 -0.08 2.06
C GLU A 188 -1.80 0.79 2.01
N GLN A 189 -1.72 2.02 2.51
CA GLN A 189 -2.87 2.89 2.72
C GLN A 189 -2.84 4.08 1.78
N VAL A 190 -3.99 4.35 1.16
CA VAL A 190 -4.25 5.63 0.48
C VAL A 190 -4.50 6.70 1.55
N GLU A 191 -3.67 7.72 1.54
CA GLU A 191 -3.72 8.83 2.47
C GLU A 191 -4.31 10.11 1.83
N ALA A 192 -4.64 11.07 2.66
CA ALA A 192 -5.14 12.38 2.21
C ALA A 192 -4.18 13.09 1.24
N GLY A 193 -2.86 12.93 1.45
CA GLY A 193 -1.82 13.48 0.59
C GLY A 193 -1.87 12.94 -0.83
N ASP A 194 -2.11 11.63 -1.00
CA ASP A 194 -2.21 10.99 -2.33
C ASP A 194 -3.36 11.58 -3.15
N ILE A 195 -4.48 11.84 -2.48
CA ILE A 195 -5.66 12.49 -3.10
C ILE A 195 -5.34 13.94 -3.49
N ALA A 196 -4.66 14.69 -2.62
CA ALA A 196 -4.28 16.07 -2.91
C ALA A 196 -3.31 16.16 -4.10
N ASP A 197 -2.31 15.28 -4.15
CA ASP A 197 -1.35 15.20 -5.25
C ASP A 197 -2.03 14.82 -6.58
N LEU A 198 -3.01 13.91 -6.52
CA LEU A 198 -3.77 13.50 -7.69
C LEU A 198 -4.62 14.65 -8.23
N VAL A 199 -5.32 15.39 -7.36
CA VAL A 199 -6.10 16.56 -7.73
C VAL A 199 -5.19 17.65 -8.31
N ALA A 200 -4.02 17.89 -7.73
CA ALA A 200 -3.05 18.84 -8.24
C ALA A 200 -2.57 18.47 -9.65
N ARG A 201 -2.35 17.19 -9.93
CA ARG A 201 -1.98 16.70 -11.26
C ARG A 201 -3.10 16.86 -12.28
N TRP A 202 -4.34 16.57 -11.92
CA TRP A 202 -5.48 16.66 -12.82
C TRP A 202 -5.85 18.11 -13.16
N THR A 203 -5.76 18.98 -12.17
CA THR A 203 -6.18 20.40 -12.31
C THR A 203 -5.05 21.35 -12.66
N GLY A 204 -3.79 20.94 -12.44
CA GLY A 204 -2.63 21.82 -12.55
C GLY A 204 -2.51 22.86 -11.43
N ILE A 205 -3.33 22.76 -10.37
CA ILE A 205 -3.38 23.70 -9.25
C ILE A 205 -2.75 23.03 -8.03
N PRO A 206 -1.73 23.64 -7.39
CA PRO A 206 -1.19 23.11 -6.13
C PRO A 206 -2.29 23.12 -5.06
N VAL A 207 -2.60 21.95 -4.54
CA VAL A 207 -3.61 21.76 -3.48
C VAL A 207 -2.85 21.55 -2.16
N GLN A 208 -3.16 22.39 -1.17
CA GLN A 208 -2.66 22.29 0.20
C GLN A 208 -3.79 21.97 1.16
#